data_ec8aac1d6a02f2412d94223696e7117e
#
_entry.id   ec8aac1d6a02f2412d94223696e7117e
#
_cell.length_a   1.000
_cell.length_b   1.000
_cell.length_c   1.000
_cell.angle_alpha   90.00
_cell.angle_beta   90.00
_cell.angle_gamma   90.00
#
_symmetry.space_group_name_H-M   'P 1'
#
loop_
_entity.id
_entity.type
_entity.pdbx_description
1 polymer ?
#
loop_
_entity_poly.entity_id
_entity_poly.type
_entity_poly.pdbx_seq_one_letter_code
_entity_poly.pdbx_strand_id
1 'polypeptide(L)'
;GEDPTNVERVMQKIRRMGSFKPWGSAVSAIEMALWDIAGKAAGLPVYKLLGGKVRDKVRCYNGAIRFPMTDYSPAGFAENMKKMKDSPEQFSIIKQGIAFHSQMPQHFPNFFHGELSSGPSHPDRGLLTERGLKYIIECVEAMKKVLGDEVGLALDCGPGFVLQDAIRLAKALEPLNIMWLEDMLTGDYVPYTLADVYREVTRSTSTPIHTGEQIYLRQNFKDLIEKHAVSVVGPDPCDIGGIAELKWVAEYADLHGILMAPHGTGDGVLGLAALVQVAATMPQNYIAFEYPVGNPAWWYEIVEGLPNPIVKESMIDVWDRPGMGV
;
A
#
# COMPACT_ATOMS: atom_id res chain seq x y z
N GLY A 1 25.14 4.12 -17.60
CA GLY A 1 25.18 5.37 -17.43
C GLY A 1 24.28 6.33 -18.16
N GLU A 2 23.77 7.29 -17.42
CA GLU A 2 23.05 8.44 -18.00
C GLU A 2 24.06 9.52 -18.39
N ASP A 3 23.74 10.31 -19.39
CA ASP A 3 24.48 11.50 -19.73
C ASP A 3 24.23 12.59 -18.67
N PRO A 4 25.26 13.02 -17.89
CA PRO A 4 25.10 13.99 -16.82
C PRO A 4 24.74 15.39 -17.31
N THR A 5 24.88 15.67 -18.61
CA THR A 5 24.49 16.97 -19.18
C THR A 5 22.97 17.09 -19.34
N ASN A 6 22.23 15.97 -19.33
CA ASN A 6 20.77 15.95 -19.29
C ASN A 6 20.26 16.10 -17.85
N VAL A 7 20.58 17.21 -17.22
CA VAL A 7 20.37 17.44 -15.77
C VAL A 7 18.94 17.14 -15.34
N GLU A 8 17.94 17.71 -15.99
CA GLU A 8 16.54 17.50 -15.60
C GLU A 8 16.11 16.05 -15.74
N ARG A 9 16.53 15.36 -16.79
CA ARG A 9 16.24 13.94 -17.00
C ARG A 9 16.81 13.08 -15.87
N VAL A 10 18.05 13.33 -15.48
CA VAL A 10 18.72 12.63 -14.37
C VAL A 10 18.01 12.95 -13.04
N MET A 11 17.70 14.23 -12.79
CA MET A 11 17.03 14.66 -11.57
C MET A 11 15.61 14.10 -11.46
N GLN A 12 14.87 14.00 -12.54
CA GLN A 12 13.56 13.33 -12.51
C GLN A 12 13.69 11.89 -12.04
N LYS A 13 14.65 11.12 -12.55
CA LYS A 13 14.90 9.73 -12.09
C LYS A 13 15.27 9.67 -10.61
N ILE A 14 16.16 10.54 -10.16
CA ILE A 14 16.60 10.59 -8.75
C ILE A 14 15.42 10.93 -7.84
N ARG A 15 14.66 11.96 -8.19
CA ARG A 15 13.49 12.40 -7.42
C ARG A 15 12.46 11.29 -7.24
N ARG A 16 12.23 10.49 -8.27
CA ARG A 16 11.28 9.38 -8.25
C ARG A 16 11.66 8.21 -7.39
N MET A 17 12.94 7.92 -7.29
CA MET A 17 13.43 6.83 -6.45
C MET A 17 13.36 7.15 -4.94
N GLY A 18 12.59 8.19 -4.55
CA GLY A 18 12.40 8.55 -3.15
C GLY A 18 13.62 9.21 -2.49
N SER A 19 14.70 9.50 -3.24
CA SER A 19 15.88 10.20 -2.70
C SER A 19 15.58 11.62 -2.24
N PHE A 20 14.36 12.05 -2.41
CA PHE A 20 13.81 13.31 -1.92
C PHE A 20 13.26 13.26 -0.51
N LYS A 21 13.18 12.08 0.09
CA LYS A 21 12.72 11.92 1.46
C LYS A 21 13.93 11.85 2.40
N PRO A 22 14.59 12.97 2.70
CA PRO A 22 15.79 12.95 3.53
C PRO A 22 15.51 12.46 4.95
N TRP A 23 14.25 12.35 5.33
CA TRP A 23 13.76 12.08 6.68
C TRP A 23 13.04 10.72 6.81
N GLY A 24 12.47 10.16 5.74
CA GLY A 24 11.57 9.03 5.78
C GLY A 24 12.15 7.80 6.46
N SER A 25 12.77 6.92 5.72
CA SER A 25 13.13 5.58 6.21
C SER A 25 14.16 5.59 7.34
N ALA A 26 15.19 6.46 7.28
CA ALA A 26 16.22 6.51 8.34
C ALA A 26 15.64 7.02 9.67
N VAL A 27 14.83 8.06 9.63
CA VAL A 27 14.18 8.63 10.83
C VAL A 27 13.16 7.65 11.39
N SER A 28 12.37 7.02 10.52
CA SER A 28 11.39 6.00 10.94
C SER A 28 12.06 4.81 11.61
N ALA A 29 13.17 4.32 11.06
CA ALA A 29 13.93 3.22 11.66
C ALA A 29 14.47 3.56 13.04
N ILE A 30 14.96 4.79 13.23
CA ILE A 30 15.42 5.27 14.55
C ILE A 30 14.23 5.35 15.52
N GLU A 31 13.10 5.89 15.10
CA GLU A 31 11.91 6.01 15.95
C GLU A 31 11.40 4.64 16.38
N MET A 32 11.29 3.68 15.48
CA MET A 32 10.91 2.30 15.79
C MET A 32 11.89 1.64 16.77
N ALA A 33 13.20 1.84 16.57
CA ALA A 33 14.21 1.34 17.49
C ALA A 33 14.10 1.96 18.90
N LEU A 34 13.73 3.25 18.99
CA LEU A 34 13.51 3.92 20.29
C LEU A 34 12.30 3.34 21.03
N TRP A 35 11.21 3.02 20.30
CA TRP A 35 10.07 2.32 20.90
C TRP A 35 10.43 0.91 21.40
N ASP A 36 11.22 0.18 20.63
CA ASP A 36 11.70 -1.15 21.05
C ASP A 36 12.55 -1.07 22.32
N ILE A 37 13.49 -0.12 22.37
CA ILE A 37 14.32 0.13 23.56
C ILE A 37 13.44 0.52 24.77
N ALA A 38 12.49 1.43 24.58
CA ALA A 38 11.60 1.87 25.65
C ALA A 38 10.75 0.70 26.19
N GLY A 39 10.20 -0.12 25.30
CA GLY A 39 9.45 -1.32 25.68
C GLY A 39 10.31 -2.34 26.42
N LYS A 40 11.50 -2.65 25.93
CA LYS A 40 12.45 -3.56 26.58
C LYS A 40 12.90 -3.03 27.93
N ALA A 41 13.18 -1.74 28.07
CA ALA A 41 13.55 -1.10 29.34
C ALA A 41 12.41 -1.14 30.37
N ALA A 42 11.17 -1.01 29.93
CA ALA A 42 9.99 -1.08 30.79
C ALA A 42 9.52 -2.54 31.06
N GLY A 43 10.05 -3.52 30.34
CA GLY A 43 9.57 -4.90 30.39
C GLY A 43 8.18 -5.08 29.76
N LEU A 44 7.76 -4.20 28.84
CA LEU A 44 6.43 -4.15 28.23
C LEU A 44 6.50 -4.17 26.70
N PRO A 45 5.54 -4.81 26.02
CA PRO A 45 5.41 -4.65 24.57
C PRO A 45 5.02 -3.22 24.21
N VAL A 46 5.40 -2.80 22.99
CA VAL A 46 5.17 -1.43 22.50
C VAL A 46 3.69 -1.05 22.55
N TYR A 47 2.78 -1.93 22.18
CA TYR A 47 1.35 -1.63 22.25
C TYR A 47 0.88 -1.22 23.66
N LYS A 48 1.51 -1.70 24.72
CA LYS A 48 1.20 -1.28 26.11
C LYS A 48 1.59 0.17 26.36
N LEU A 49 2.75 0.59 25.82
CA LEU A 49 3.19 1.97 25.93
C LEU A 49 2.32 2.93 25.11
N LEU A 50 1.66 2.41 24.06
CA LEU A 50 0.72 3.15 23.20
C LEU A 50 -0.72 3.21 23.74
N GLY A 51 -0.97 2.73 24.98
CA GLY A 51 -2.28 2.78 25.61
C GLY A 51 -2.99 1.42 25.75
N GLY A 52 -2.39 0.35 25.26
CA GLY A 52 -2.96 -1.00 25.30
C GLY A 52 -3.63 -1.41 24.00
N LYS A 53 -3.82 -2.71 23.82
CA LYS A 53 -4.44 -3.27 22.63
C LYS A 53 -5.97 -3.22 22.71
N VAL A 54 -6.60 -2.87 21.59
CA VAL A 54 -8.05 -2.94 21.38
C VAL A 54 -8.46 -4.22 20.64
N ARG A 55 -7.48 -4.97 20.12
CA ARG A 55 -7.67 -6.27 19.46
C ARG A 55 -6.52 -7.22 19.77
N ASP A 56 -6.82 -8.49 19.91
CA ASP A 56 -5.82 -9.54 20.19
C ASP A 56 -5.16 -10.09 18.93
N LYS A 57 -5.79 -9.89 17.79
CA LYS A 57 -5.28 -10.26 16.46
C LYS A 57 -5.42 -9.08 15.53
N VAL A 58 -4.43 -8.88 14.68
CA VAL A 58 -4.46 -7.86 13.63
C VAL A 58 -4.66 -8.54 12.27
N ARG A 59 -5.56 -7.96 11.46
CA ARG A 59 -5.77 -8.45 10.11
C ARG A 59 -4.67 -7.91 9.19
N CYS A 60 -4.22 -8.73 8.26
CA CYS A 60 -3.37 -8.29 7.18
C CYS A 60 -3.96 -8.70 5.81
N TYR A 61 -3.54 -8.05 4.76
CA TYR A 61 -3.90 -8.38 3.40
C TYR A 61 -2.67 -8.71 2.55
N ASN A 62 -2.87 -9.51 1.50
CA ASN A 62 -1.79 -9.81 0.57
C ASN A 62 -1.56 -8.61 -0.37
N GLY A 63 -0.42 -7.97 -0.27
CA GLY A 63 -0.01 -6.92 -1.20
C GLY A 63 1.23 -7.26 -2.01
N ALA A 64 2.07 -8.16 -1.53
CA ALA A 64 3.36 -8.43 -2.13
C ALA A 64 3.65 -9.92 -2.45
N ILE A 65 2.86 -10.86 -1.93
CA ILE A 65 3.00 -12.27 -2.32
C ILE A 65 2.41 -12.42 -3.72
N ARG A 66 3.29 -12.54 -4.70
CA ARG A 66 2.94 -12.62 -6.13
C ARG A 66 3.71 -13.76 -6.78
N PHE A 67 3.14 -14.30 -7.85
CA PHE A 67 3.77 -15.37 -8.63
C PHE A 67 4.21 -14.80 -10.00
N PRO A 68 5.33 -15.26 -10.55
CA PRO A 68 5.77 -14.84 -11.88
C PRO A 68 4.68 -15.05 -12.93
N MET A 69 4.45 -14.05 -13.76
CA MET A 69 3.49 -14.09 -14.86
C MET A 69 4.24 -14.06 -16.19
N THR A 70 3.80 -14.88 -17.13
CA THR A 70 4.25 -14.89 -18.53
C THR A 70 3.09 -14.54 -19.49
N ASP A 71 1.86 -14.69 -19.02
CA ASP A 71 0.64 -14.30 -19.73
C ASP A 71 0.00 -13.11 -19.02
N TYR A 72 -0.10 -11.99 -19.73
CA TYR A 72 -0.73 -10.75 -19.26
C TYR A 72 -2.15 -10.57 -19.82
N SER A 73 -2.75 -11.61 -20.37
CA SER A 73 -4.18 -11.62 -20.72
C SER A 73 -5.06 -11.63 -19.46
N PRO A 74 -6.36 -11.33 -19.58
CA PRO A 74 -7.31 -11.51 -18.47
C PRO A 74 -7.26 -12.91 -17.85
N ALA A 75 -7.01 -13.95 -18.66
CA ALA A 75 -6.86 -15.31 -18.17
C ALA A 75 -5.61 -15.51 -17.32
N GLY A 76 -4.48 -14.93 -17.73
CA GLY A 76 -3.23 -14.95 -16.96
C GLY A 76 -3.35 -14.24 -15.62
N PHE A 77 -4.03 -13.08 -15.56
CA PHE A 77 -4.36 -12.41 -14.30
C PHE A 77 -5.26 -13.25 -13.41
N ALA A 78 -6.27 -13.91 -13.97
CA ALA A 78 -7.14 -14.84 -13.23
C ALA A 78 -6.36 -16.04 -12.66
N GLU A 79 -5.45 -16.62 -13.43
CA GLU A 79 -4.61 -17.74 -12.96
C GLU A 79 -3.70 -17.28 -11.80
N ASN A 80 -3.05 -16.13 -11.93
CA ASN A 80 -2.21 -15.57 -10.88
C ASN A 80 -3.04 -15.29 -9.61
N MET A 81 -4.21 -14.69 -9.77
CA MET A 81 -5.13 -14.41 -8.66
C MET A 81 -5.58 -15.70 -7.95
N LYS A 82 -5.79 -16.79 -8.72
CA LYS A 82 -6.09 -18.08 -8.12
C LYS A 82 -4.95 -18.60 -7.24
N LYS A 83 -3.70 -18.49 -7.69
CA LYS A 83 -2.52 -18.87 -6.90
C LYS A 83 -2.42 -18.05 -5.61
N MET A 84 -2.71 -16.74 -5.67
CA MET A 84 -2.72 -15.87 -4.48
C MET A 84 -3.85 -16.22 -3.52
N LYS A 85 -5.05 -16.49 -4.04
CA LYS A 85 -6.22 -16.93 -3.24
C LYS A 85 -5.95 -18.25 -2.52
N ASP A 86 -5.30 -19.19 -3.19
CA ASP A 86 -5.00 -20.53 -2.68
C ASP A 86 -3.73 -20.55 -1.78
N SER A 87 -3.16 -19.40 -1.46
CA SER A 87 -1.99 -19.31 -0.58
C SER A 87 -2.30 -19.82 0.84
N PRO A 88 -1.32 -20.37 1.56
CA PRO A 88 -1.53 -20.96 2.87
C PRO A 88 -1.96 -19.94 3.94
N GLU A 89 -1.71 -18.66 3.74
CA GLU A 89 -2.10 -17.56 4.62
C GLU A 89 -3.60 -17.25 4.57
N GLN A 90 -4.29 -17.67 3.52
CA GLN A 90 -5.74 -17.53 3.32
C GLN A 90 -6.22 -16.08 3.47
N PHE A 91 -5.61 -15.16 2.72
CA PHE A 91 -5.93 -13.74 2.81
C PHE A 91 -7.38 -13.44 2.40
N SER A 92 -8.07 -12.69 3.25
CA SER A 92 -9.43 -12.19 2.98
C SER A 92 -9.47 -10.95 2.07
N ILE A 93 -8.31 -10.31 1.83
CA ILE A 93 -8.12 -9.19 0.92
C ILE A 93 -6.83 -9.43 0.16
N ILE A 94 -6.88 -9.24 -1.17
CA ILE A 94 -5.71 -9.36 -2.05
C ILE A 94 -5.59 -8.07 -2.86
N LYS A 95 -4.38 -7.46 -2.87
CA LYS A 95 -4.04 -6.30 -3.68
C LYS A 95 -3.31 -6.77 -4.94
N GLN A 96 -3.70 -6.25 -6.10
CA GLN A 96 -3.08 -6.53 -7.39
C GLN A 96 -2.67 -5.22 -8.06
N GLY A 97 -1.42 -5.16 -8.52
CA GLY A 97 -0.95 -4.06 -9.34
C GLY A 97 -1.61 -4.04 -10.72
N ILE A 98 -2.04 -2.87 -11.15
CA ILE A 98 -2.58 -2.59 -12.48
C ILE A 98 -1.91 -1.36 -13.07
N ALA A 99 -2.15 -1.10 -14.33
CA ALA A 99 -1.67 0.10 -15.04
C ALA A 99 -0.18 0.37 -14.77
N PHE A 100 0.14 1.49 -14.13
CA PHE A 100 1.52 1.90 -13.83
C PHE A 100 2.22 1.01 -12.81
N HIS A 101 1.47 0.33 -11.94
CA HIS A 101 2.02 -0.61 -10.96
C HIS A 101 2.05 -2.05 -11.50
N SER A 102 2.13 -2.22 -12.80
CA SER A 102 2.18 -3.53 -13.46
C SER A 102 2.93 -3.45 -14.78
N GLN A 103 3.10 -4.60 -15.42
CA GLN A 103 3.63 -4.68 -16.78
C GLN A 103 2.53 -4.63 -17.85
N MET A 104 1.29 -4.32 -17.49
CA MET A 104 0.18 -4.19 -18.45
C MET A 104 0.53 -3.31 -19.66
N PRO A 105 1.08 -2.09 -19.48
CA PRO A 105 1.37 -1.22 -20.60
C PRO A 105 2.44 -1.76 -21.57
N GLN A 106 3.36 -2.59 -21.07
CA GLN A 106 4.42 -3.19 -21.87
C GLN A 106 3.92 -4.37 -22.73
N HIS A 107 2.89 -5.06 -22.24
CA HIS A 107 2.36 -6.27 -22.89
C HIS A 107 1.08 -6.05 -23.69
N PHE A 108 0.43 -4.88 -23.52
CA PHE A 108 -0.80 -4.56 -24.24
C PHE A 108 -0.63 -3.32 -25.12
N PRO A 109 -0.67 -3.47 -26.46
CA PRO A 109 -0.38 -2.37 -27.38
C PRO A 109 -1.44 -1.27 -27.32
N ASN A 110 -0.99 -0.01 -27.46
CA ASN A 110 -1.84 1.18 -27.39
C ASN A 110 -2.61 1.30 -26.05
N PHE A 111 -1.97 0.91 -24.95
CA PHE A 111 -2.53 1.08 -23.62
C PHE A 111 -2.69 2.55 -23.25
N PHE A 112 -1.67 3.35 -23.54
CA PHE A 112 -1.69 4.81 -23.43
C PHE A 112 -1.55 5.48 -24.81
N HIS A 113 -1.96 6.74 -24.91
CA HIS A 113 -1.60 7.61 -26.02
C HIS A 113 -0.13 8.04 -25.85
N GLY A 114 0.69 7.72 -26.86
CA GLY A 114 2.12 7.96 -26.82
C GLY A 114 2.92 6.77 -26.29
N GLU A 115 4.25 6.90 -26.35
CA GLU A 115 5.18 5.88 -25.86
C GLU A 115 5.50 6.11 -24.39
N LEU A 116 5.47 5.05 -23.62
CA LEU A 116 6.00 5.07 -22.26
C LEU A 116 7.53 5.02 -22.32
N SER A 117 8.20 5.76 -21.46
CA SER A 117 9.62 5.58 -21.29
C SER A 117 9.92 4.17 -20.78
N SER A 118 10.97 3.56 -21.33
CA SER A 118 11.40 2.22 -20.97
C SER A 118 11.96 2.16 -19.54
N GLY A 119 11.13 1.84 -18.56
CA GLY A 119 11.59 1.64 -17.19
C GLY A 119 10.49 1.22 -16.23
N PRO A 120 10.79 0.42 -15.22
CA PRO A 120 9.80 -0.21 -14.36
C PRO A 120 9.14 0.71 -13.35
N SER A 121 9.44 1.96 -13.31
CA SER A 121 8.80 2.93 -12.42
C SER A 121 8.75 4.31 -13.05
N HIS A 122 7.76 4.63 -13.50
CA HIS A 122 6.90 5.73 -13.92
C HIS A 122 7.34 7.18 -13.77
N PRO A 123 8.00 7.82 -14.69
CA PRO A 123 7.90 9.26 -14.80
C PRO A 123 6.75 9.73 -15.68
N ASP A 124 6.20 8.84 -16.46
CA ASP A 124 5.36 9.26 -17.56
C ASP A 124 3.90 9.27 -17.14
N ARG A 125 3.29 10.42 -17.31
CA ARG A 125 1.85 10.55 -17.29
C ARG A 125 1.32 9.97 -18.58
N GLY A 126 0.70 8.79 -18.53
CA GLY A 126 0.00 8.23 -19.67
C GLY A 126 -1.43 8.76 -19.73
N LEU A 127 -1.85 9.19 -20.91
CA LEU A 127 -3.27 9.36 -21.22
C LEU A 127 -3.83 8.01 -21.61
N LEU A 128 -4.75 7.50 -20.81
CA LEU A 128 -5.33 6.17 -20.99
C LEU A 128 -6.22 6.12 -22.25
N THR A 129 -5.91 5.20 -23.16
CA THR A 129 -6.79 4.97 -24.32
C THR A 129 -8.06 4.26 -23.90
N GLU A 130 -9.09 4.31 -24.76
CA GLU A 130 -10.31 3.52 -24.59
C GLU A 130 -10.00 2.01 -24.59
N ARG A 131 -9.02 1.61 -25.37
CA ARG A 131 -8.56 0.22 -25.45
C ARG A 131 -7.86 -0.21 -24.16
N GLY A 132 -7.00 0.64 -23.60
CA GLY A 132 -6.34 0.37 -22.31
C GLY A 132 -7.34 0.27 -21.17
N LEU A 133 -8.33 1.17 -21.13
CA LEU A 133 -9.39 1.12 -20.13
C LEU A 133 -10.19 -0.20 -20.19
N LYS A 134 -10.63 -0.60 -21.37
CA LYS A 134 -11.36 -1.87 -21.55
C LYS A 134 -10.53 -3.07 -21.12
N TYR A 135 -9.26 -3.09 -21.46
CA TYR A 135 -8.36 -4.18 -21.04
C TYR A 135 -8.18 -4.25 -19.52
N ILE A 136 -8.05 -3.11 -18.83
CA ILE A 136 -8.03 -3.10 -17.36
C ILE A 136 -9.31 -3.72 -16.80
N ILE A 137 -10.47 -3.29 -17.30
CA ILE A 137 -11.77 -3.79 -16.84
C ILE A 137 -11.87 -5.30 -17.02
N GLU A 138 -11.53 -5.82 -18.20
CA GLU A 138 -11.54 -7.25 -18.50
C GLU A 138 -10.63 -8.06 -17.56
N CYS A 139 -9.44 -7.54 -17.25
CA CYS A 139 -8.54 -8.16 -16.28
C CYS A 139 -9.13 -8.16 -14.86
N VAL A 140 -9.73 -7.05 -14.43
CA VAL A 140 -10.34 -6.93 -13.10
C VAL A 140 -11.56 -7.84 -12.98
N GLU A 141 -12.41 -7.90 -13.99
CA GLU A 141 -13.55 -8.84 -14.05
C GLU A 141 -13.09 -10.29 -13.92
N ALA A 142 -12.03 -10.67 -14.64
CA ALA A 142 -11.47 -12.02 -14.59
C ALA A 142 -10.92 -12.36 -13.19
N MET A 143 -10.25 -11.43 -12.54
CA MET A 143 -9.77 -11.58 -11.17
C MET A 143 -10.93 -11.68 -10.16
N LYS A 144 -11.93 -10.81 -10.26
CA LYS A 144 -13.12 -10.82 -9.38
C LYS A 144 -13.88 -12.14 -9.51
N LYS A 145 -13.99 -12.70 -10.71
CA LYS A 145 -14.62 -14.01 -10.94
C LYS A 145 -13.92 -15.15 -10.17
N VAL A 146 -12.60 -15.09 -10.02
CA VAL A 146 -11.81 -16.06 -9.24
C VAL A 146 -12.02 -15.85 -7.75
N LEU A 147 -12.03 -14.60 -7.29
CA LEU A 147 -12.16 -14.28 -5.87
C LEU A 147 -13.56 -14.57 -5.32
N GLY A 148 -14.59 -14.38 -6.14
CA GLY A 148 -15.99 -14.45 -5.70
C GLY A 148 -16.34 -13.27 -4.81
N ASP A 149 -17.32 -13.49 -3.92
CA ASP A 149 -17.84 -12.44 -3.03
C ASP A 149 -17.16 -12.44 -1.65
N GLU A 150 -16.32 -13.44 -1.37
CA GLU A 150 -15.73 -13.66 -0.05
C GLU A 150 -14.36 -12.99 0.12
N VAL A 151 -13.61 -12.80 -0.97
CA VAL A 151 -12.27 -12.21 -0.94
C VAL A 151 -12.30 -10.85 -1.62
N GLY A 152 -11.93 -9.81 -0.85
CA GLY A 152 -11.83 -8.44 -1.35
C GLY A 152 -10.67 -8.27 -2.33
N LEU A 153 -10.90 -7.51 -3.41
CA LEU A 153 -9.86 -7.11 -4.36
C LEU A 153 -9.53 -5.63 -4.18
N ALA A 154 -8.29 -5.32 -3.84
CA ALA A 154 -7.73 -3.98 -3.92
C ALA A 154 -6.85 -3.85 -5.16
N LEU A 155 -6.78 -2.67 -5.74
CA LEU A 155 -6.01 -2.41 -6.95
C LEU A 155 -5.01 -1.29 -6.72
N ASP A 156 -3.74 -1.59 -6.92
CA ASP A 156 -2.66 -0.62 -6.88
C ASP A 156 -2.39 -0.13 -8.30
N CYS A 157 -2.67 1.14 -8.56
CA CYS A 157 -2.57 1.73 -9.88
C CYS A 157 -1.14 2.20 -10.19
N GLY A 158 -0.36 2.51 -9.16
CA GLY A 158 0.87 3.28 -9.25
C GLY A 158 0.61 4.70 -9.76
N PRO A 159 1.36 5.69 -9.32
CA PRO A 159 1.11 7.08 -9.65
C PRO A 159 1.42 7.35 -11.14
N GLY A 160 0.47 7.83 -11.88
CA GLY A 160 0.65 8.09 -13.32
C GLY A 160 -0.57 8.61 -14.04
N PHE A 161 -1.76 8.40 -13.49
CA PHE A 161 -2.98 8.90 -14.10
C PHE A 161 -3.11 10.42 -13.99
N VAL A 162 -3.66 11.02 -15.03
CA VAL A 162 -4.23 12.37 -14.93
C VAL A 162 -5.63 12.29 -14.31
N LEU A 163 -6.11 13.40 -13.76
CA LEU A 163 -7.40 13.46 -13.05
C LEU A 163 -8.55 12.82 -13.84
N GLN A 164 -8.67 13.16 -15.12
CA GLN A 164 -9.79 12.69 -15.94
C GLN A 164 -9.76 11.17 -16.14
N ASP A 165 -8.58 10.59 -16.33
CA ASP A 165 -8.43 9.14 -16.52
C ASP A 165 -8.60 8.39 -15.19
N ALA A 166 -8.17 8.96 -14.07
CA ALA A 166 -8.45 8.43 -12.74
C ALA A 166 -9.96 8.35 -12.47
N ILE A 167 -10.70 9.42 -12.78
CA ILE A 167 -12.18 9.44 -12.66
C ILE A 167 -12.83 8.41 -13.60
N ARG A 168 -12.37 8.33 -14.85
CA ARG A 168 -12.92 7.35 -15.81
C ARG A 168 -12.73 5.92 -15.34
N LEU A 169 -11.53 5.59 -14.88
CA LEU A 169 -11.22 4.25 -14.36
C LEU A 169 -12.03 3.95 -13.10
N ALA A 170 -12.05 4.86 -12.13
CA ALA A 170 -12.76 4.68 -10.87
C ALA A 170 -14.26 4.42 -11.10
N LYS A 171 -14.91 5.18 -11.99
CA LYS A 171 -16.31 4.97 -12.38
C LYS A 171 -16.54 3.66 -13.11
N ALA A 172 -15.63 3.28 -14.01
CA ALA A 172 -15.77 2.05 -14.78
C ALA A 172 -15.69 0.79 -13.89
N LEU A 173 -14.98 0.89 -12.76
CA LEU A 173 -14.83 -0.22 -11.81
C LEU A 173 -15.89 -0.26 -10.70
N GLU A 174 -16.78 0.73 -10.59
CA GLU A 174 -17.86 0.73 -9.59
C GLU A 174 -18.69 -0.56 -9.57
N PRO A 175 -19.11 -1.12 -10.73
CA PRO A 175 -19.91 -2.34 -10.74
C PRO A 175 -19.19 -3.57 -10.19
N LEU A 176 -17.87 -3.54 -10.11
CA LEU A 176 -17.05 -4.65 -9.66
C LEU A 176 -16.81 -4.69 -8.16
N ASN A 177 -17.26 -3.66 -7.43
CA ASN A 177 -17.20 -3.58 -5.97
C ASN A 177 -15.82 -3.95 -5.42
N ILE A 178 -14.80 -3.24 -5.85
CA ILE A 178 -13.42 -3.42 -5.37
C ILE A 178 -13.21 -2.71 -4.02
N MET A 179 -12.23 -3.15 -3.25
CA MET A 179 -11.92 -2.61 -1.91
C MET A 179 -11.44 -1.16 -1.98
N TRP A 180 -10.50 -0.87 -2.88
CA TRP A 180 -10.00 0.47 -3.17
C TRP A 180 -9.14 0.52 -4.45
N LEU A 181 -8.97 1.74 -4.97
CA LEU A 181 -7.96 2.12 -5.95
C LEU A 181 -6.85 2.90 -5.24
N GLU A 182 -5.63 2.39 -5.31
CA GLU A 182 -4.47 2.92 -4.61
C GLU A 182 -3.58 3.70 -5.57
N ASP A 183 -3.04 4.83 -5.07
CA ASP A 183 -2.00 5.64 -5.68
C ASP A 183 -2.23 5.99 -7.16
N MET A 184 -3.44 6.48 -7.50
CA MET A 184 -3.82 6.72 -8.89
C MET A 184 -3.10 7.89 -9.54
N LEU A 185 -2.82 8.97 -8.77
CA LEU A 185 -2.40 10.25 -9.32
C LEU A 185 -0.89 10.43 -9.29
N THR A 186 -0.38 11.19 -10.25
CA THR A 186 1.01 11.66 -10.20
C THR A 186 1.17 12.62 -9.02
N GLY A 187 2.15 12.39 -8.19
CA GLY A 187 2.39 13.22 -7.01
C GLY A 187 2.49 12.43 -5.72
N ASP A 188 2.06 11.18 -5.70
CA ASP A 188 2.19 10.34 -4.51
C ASP A 188 3.64 10.12 -4.09
N TYR A 189 4.56 10.13 -5.05
CA TYR A 189 6.00 10.04 -4.83
C TYR A 189 6.70 11.41 -4.67
N VAL A 190 5.95 12.45 -4.33
CA VAL A 190 6.52 13.78 -4.02
C VAL A 190 6.21 14.15 -2.57
N PRO A 191 6.99 15.06 -1.96
CA PRO A 191 6.85 15.38 -0.54
C PRO A 191 5.62 16.26 -0.20
N TYR A 192 4.65 16.36 -1.09
CA TYR A 192 3.41 17.08 -0.90
C TYR A 192 2.24 16.29 -1.50
N THR A 193 1.07 16.47 -0.93
CA THR A 193 -0.13 15.77 -1.34
C THR A 193 -0.95 16.63 -2.31
N LEU A 194 -1.64 15.97 -3.24
CA LEU A 194 -2.59 16.58 -4.14
C LEU A 194 -4.03 16.46 -3.60
N ALA A 195 -4.25 16.83 -2.34
CA ALA A 195 -5.50 16.59 -1.63
C ALA A 195 -6.74 17.10 -2.40
N ASP A 196 -6.69 18.28 -3.00
CA ASP A 196 -7.83 18.82 -3.75
C ASP A 196 -8.08 18.01 -5.05
N VAL A 197 -7.03 17.50 -5.69
CA VAL A 197 -7.16 16.67 -6.90
C VAL A 197 -7.69 15.28 -6.54
N TYR A 198 -7.20 14.67 -5.47
CA TYR A 198 -7.74 13.40 -4.94
C TYR A 198 -9.22 13.52 -4.59
N ARG A 199 -9.62 14.64 -3.95
CA ARG A 199 -11.02 14.92 -3.61
C ARG A 199 -11.94 14.92 -4.83
N GLU A 200 -11.49 15.42 -5.97
CA GLU A 200 -12.27 15.37 -7.20
C GLU A 200 -12.50 13.91 -7.66
N VAL A 201 -11.49 13.04 -7.57
CA VAL A 201 -11.66 11.62 -7.87
C VAL A 201 -12.65 10.99 -6.89
N THR A 202 -12.41 11.13 -5.59
CA THR A 202 -13.22 10.52 -4.52
C THR A 202 -14.69 10.92 -4.60
N ARG A 203 -14.98 12.17 -4.92
CA ARG A 203 -16.37 12.67 -5.08
C ARG A 203 -17.04 12.21 -6.36
N SER A 204 -16.28 11.78 -7.34
CA SER A 204 -16.80 11.39 -8.65
C SER A 204 -17.22 9.92 -8.72
N THR A 205 -16.90 9.11 -7.71
CA THR A 205 -17.14 7.67 -7.74
C THR A 205 -17.55 7.13 -6.37
N SER A 206 -18.21 5.97 -6.36
CA SER A 206 -18.43 5.16 -5.16
C SER A 206 -17.28 4.19 -4.86
N THR A 207 -16.34 4.01 -5.79
CA THR A 207 -15.15 3.20 -5.56
C THR A 207 -14.25 3.87 -4.53
N PRO A 208 -13.87 3.21 -3.43
CA PRO A 208 -12.99 3.81 -2.44
C PRO A 208 -11.61 4.16 -3.02
N ILE A 209 -11.08 5.32 -2.64
CA ILE A 209 -9.77 5.81 -3.07
C ILE A 209 -8.81 5.74 -1.89
N HIS A 210 -7.62 5.24 -2.13
CA HIS A 210 -6.56 5.01 -1.15
C HIS A 210 -5.26 5.68 -1.59
N THR A 211 -4.51 6.22 -0.64
CA THR A 211 -3.12 6.69 -0.82
C THR A 211 -2.41 6.85 0.51
N GLY A 212 -1.10 7.01 0.49
CA GLY A 212 -0.37 7.44 1.67
C GLY A 212 0.97 6.76 1.93
N GLU A 213 1.32 5.71 1.23
CA GLU A 213 2.54 4.91 1.50
C GLU A 213 3.82 5.74 1.47
N GLN A 214 3.88 6.76 0.60
CA GLN A 214 5.05 7.60 0.38
C GLN A 214 5.00 8.94 1.13
N ILE A 215 3.96 9.17 1.94
CA ILE A 215 3.77 10.46 2.62
C ILE A 215 4.54 10.47 3.94
N TYR A 216 5.39 11.48 4.11
CA TYR A 216 6.20 11.67 5.31
C TYR A 216 5.53 12.63 6.29
N LEU A 217 5.45 12.26 7.56
CA LEU A 217 4.89 12.98 8.70
C LEU A 217 3.37 13.23 8.65
N ARG A 218 2.76 13.16 9.83
CA ARG A 218 1.33 13.37 10.08
C ARG A 218 0.76 14.66 9.51
N GLN A 219 1.55 15.73 9.47
CA GLN A 219 1.12 17.03 8.96
C GLN A 219 0.69 16.96 7.50
N ASN A 220 1.32 16.09 6.71
CA ASN A 220 1.02 15.95 5.29
C ASN A 220 -0.24 15.11 5.03
N PHE A 221 -0.75 14.37 6.04
CA PHE A 221 -2.03 13.69 5.96
C PHE A 221 -3.22 14.60 6.30
N LYS A 222 -2.97 15.75 6.95
CA LYS A 222 -4.01 16.63 7.45
C LYS A 222 -5.01 17.02 6.36
N ASP A 223 -4.53 17.55 5.25
CA ASP A 223 -5.40 17.98 4.15
C ASP A 223 -6.15 16.82 3.48
N LEU A 224 -5.51 15.64 3.34
CA LEU A 224 -6.19 14.45 2.83
C LEU A 224 -7.38 14.05 3.70
N ILE A 225 -7.20 14.10 5.01
CA ILE A 225 -8.21 13.71 6.00
C ILE A 225 -9.31 14.76 6.12
N GLU A 226 -8.96 16.02 6.40
CA GLU A 226 -9.94 17.09 6.65
C GLU A 226 -10.80 17.44 5.45
N LYS A 227 -10.24 17.31 4.24
CA LYS A 227 -10.97 17.55 3.00
C LYS A 227 -11.75 16.33 2.50
N HIS A 228 -11.67 15.18 3.20
CA HIS A 228 -12.17 13.90 2.70
C HIS A 228 -11.69 13.62 1.27
N ALA A 229 -10.40 13.82 1.06
CA ALA A 229 -9.78 13.68 -0.25
C ALA A 229 -9.64 12.21 -0.67
N VAL A 230 -9.60 11.29 0.30
CA VAL A 230 -9.56 9.85 0.10
C VAL A 230 -10.53 9.13 1.02
N SER A 231 -10.88 7.91 0.71
CA SER A 231 -11.74 7.05 1.56
C SER A 231 -10.92 6.24 2.56
N VAL A 232 -9.67 5.95 2.19
CA VAL A 232 -8.74 5.11 2.97
C VAL A 232 -7.37 5.77 2.95
N VAL A 233 -6.70 5.82 4.09
CA VAL A 233 -5.29 6.24 4.19
C VAL A 233 -4.40 5.06 4.53
N GLY A 234 -3.25 4.97 3.88
CA GLY A 234 -2.32 3.85 4.01
C GLY A 234 -0.87 4.26 4.25
N PRO A 235 -0.56 5.00 5.34
CA PRO A 235 0.83 5.31 5.65
C PRO A 235 1.65 4.05 5.96
N ASP A 236 2.96 4.11 5.66
CA ASP A 236 3.92 3.06 6.00
C ASP A 236 4.74 3.47 7.24
N PRO A 237 4.89 2.64 8.27
CA PRO A 237 5.68 2.98 9.46
C PRO A 237 7.15 3.25 9.13
N CYS A 238 7.67 2.70 8.04
CA CYS A 238 9.04 2.92 7.61
C CYS A 238 9.23 4.21 6.80
N ASP A 239 8.15 4.82 6.34
CA ASP A 239 8.18 6.05 5.53
C ASP A 239 7.59 7.26 6.24
N ILE A 240 6.56 7.07 7.05
CA ILE A 240 5.85 8.20 7.68
C ILE A 240 6.63 8.90 8.79
N GLY A 241 7.62 8.28 9.38
CA GLY A 241 8.33 8.77 10.56
C GLY A 241 8.17 7.89 11.80
N GLY A 242 7.66 6.66 11.62
CA GLY A 242 7.58 5.63 12.66
C GLY A 242 6.18 5.39 13.25
N ILE A 243 6.14 4.68 14.35
CA ILE A 243 4.95 4.15 15.02
C ILE A 243 4.02 5.26 15.54
N ALA A 244 4.59 6.30 16.17
CA ALA A 244 3.79 7.38 16.76
C ALA A 244 3.09 8.22 15.67
N GLU A 245 3.75 8.48 14.54
CA GLU A 245 3.16 9.18 13.41
C GLU A 245 2.00 8.37 12.81
N LEU A 246 2.21 7.06 12.61
CA LEU A 246 1.20 6.16 12.09
C LEU A 246 -0.04 6.09 12.98
N LYS A 247 0.16 5.94 14.30
CA LYS A 247 -0.93 5.94 15.27
C LYS A 247 -1.74 7.22 15.25
N TRP A 248 -1.07 8.37 15.22
CA TRP A 248 -1.75 9.65 15.17
C TRP A 248 -2.62 9.78 13.90
N VAL A 249 -2.10 9.36 12.74
CA VAL A 249 -2.88 9.38 11.49
C VAL A 249 -4.11 8.50 11.59
N ALA A 250 -4.00 7.30 12.19
CA ALA A 250 -5.12 6.40 12.38
C ALA A 250 -6.22 7.01 13.26
N GLU A 251 -5.85 7.61 14.38
CA GLU A 251 -6.77 8.26 15.30
C GLU A 251 -7.44 9.50 14.70
N TYR A 252 -6.67 10.29 13.96
CA TYR A 252 -7.19 11.48 13.30
C TYR A 252 -8.12 11.13 12.13
N ALA A 253 -7.78 10.11 11.36
CA ALA A 253 -8.64 9.59 10.29
C ALA A 253 -9.97 9.05 10.84
N ASP A 254 -9.95 8.37 11.99
CA ASP A 254 -11.15 7.86 12.68
C ASP A 254 -12.13 8.98 13.02
N LEU A 255 -11.64 10.11 13.56
CA LEU A 255 -12.46 11.29 13.86
C LEU A 255 -13.17 11.87 12.64
N HIS A 256 -12.65 11.63 11.45
CA HIS A 256 -13.20 12.09 10.18
C HIS A 256 -13.91 11.00 9.38
N GLY A 257 -14.09 9.79 9.95
CA GLY A 257 -14.75 8.67 9.28
C GLY A 257 -13.97 8.10 8.09
N ILE A 258 -12.65 8.30 8.05
CA ILE A 258 -11.77 7.76 7.02
C ILE A 258 -11.16 6.45 7.51
N LEU A 259 -11.16 5.46 6.64
CA LEU A 259 -10.63 4.13 6.94
C LEU A 259 -9.09 4.10 6.89
N MET A 260 -8.51 3.08 7.50
CA MET A 260 -7.07 2.90 7.65
C MET A 260 -6.65 1.54 7.13
N ALA A 261 -5.78 1.53 6.10
CA ALA A 261 -5.17 0.33 5.56
C ALA A 261 -3.67 0.57 5.32
N PRO A 262 -2.84 0.48 6.38
CA PRO A 262 -1.42 0.77 6.28
C PRO A 262 -0.70 -0.06 5.23
N HIS A 263 0.21 0.59 4.50
CA HIS A 263 1.18 -0.06 3.64
C HIS A 263 2.17 -0.87 4.48
N GLY A 264 2.70 -1.95 3.92
CA GLY A 264 3.72 -2.82 4.51
C GLY A 264 4.98 -2.80 3.69
N THR A 265 6.09 -2.59 4.34
CA THR A 265 7.40 -2.53 3.72
C THR A 265 7.83 -3.90 3.19
N GLY A 266 8.21 -3.97 1.93
CA GLY A 266 8.43 -5.19 1.16
C GLY A 266 9.43 -6.19 1.74
N ASP A 267 10.42 -5.78 2.56
CA ASP A 267 11.51 -6.66 2.98
C ASP A 267 11.78 -6.70 4.49
N GLY A 268 11.01 -5.96 5.29
CA GLY A 268 11.42 -5.69 6.65
C GLY A 268 10.60 -6.39 7.74
N VAL A 269 11.14 -7.42 8.39
CA VAL A 269 10.52 -8.03 9.57
C VAL A 269 10.33 -7.04 10.73
N LEU A 270 11.19 -6.02 10.85
CA LEU A 270 11.05 -4.99 11.88
C LEU A 270 9.90 -4.03 11.56
N GLY A 271 9.67 -3.70 10.28
CA GLY A 271 8.49 -2.97 9.83
C GLY A 271 7.19 -3.76 10.10
N LEU A 272 7.20 -5.06 9.83
CA LEU A 272 6.10 -5.96 10.19
C LEU A 272 5.84 -5.96 11.71
N ALA A 273 6.89 -6.04 12.52
CA ALA A 273 6.76 -6.00 13.96
C ALA A 273 6.14 -4.67 14.44
N ALA A 274 6.59 -3.55 13.89
CA ALA A 274 6.00 -2.24 14.17
C ALA A 274 4.51 -2.19 13.78
N LEU A 275 4.14 -2.70 12.61
CA LEU A 275 2.74 -2.79 12.15
C LEU A 275 1.88 -3.62 13.10
N VAL A 276 2.35 -4.79 13.54
CA VAL A 276 1.62 -5.64 14.49
C VAL A 276 1.37 -4.89 15.81
N GLN A 277 2.38 -4.21 16.34
CA GLN A 277 2.27 -3.48 17.60
C GLN A 277 1.31 -2.29 17.52
N VAL A 278 1.44 -1.46 16.47
CA VAL A 278 0.62 -0.26 16.35
C VAL A 278 -0.80 -0.59 15.90
N ALA A 279 -1.00 -1.53 14.97
CA ALA A 279 -2.34 -1.94 14.53
C ALA A 279 -3.19 -2.54 15.67
N ALA A 280 -2.56 -3.16 16.65
CA ALA A 280 -3.24 -3.62 17.85
C ALA A 280 -3.93 -2.50 18.62
N THR A 281 -3.46 -1.25 18.48
CA THR A 281 -3.94 -0.07 19.24
C THR A 281 -4.79 0.90 18.41
N MET A 282 -4.92 0.67 17.09
CA MET A 282 -5.68 1.54 16.20
C MET A 282 -7.18 1.48 16.48
N PRO A 283 -7.92 2.58 16.24
CA PRO A 283 -9.39 2.59 16.34
C PRO A 283 -10.08 1.61 15.40
N GLN A 284 -11.41 1.63 15.36
CA GLN A 284 -12.22 0.69 14.57
C GLN A 284 -12.25 1.01 13.07
N ASN A 285 -11.68 2.12 12.65
CA ASN A 285 -11.47 2.45 11.24
C ASN A 285 -10.37 1.60 10.57
N TYR A 286 -9.62 0.81 11.34
CA TYR A 286 -8.60 -0.09 10.82
C TYR A 286 -9.21 -1.27 10.05
N ILE A 287 -8.83 -1.42 8.79
CA ILE A 287 -9.25 -2.53 7.91
C ILE A 287 -8.29 -3.73 8.05
N ALA A 288 -7.07 -3.53 7.59
CA ALA A 288 -5.97 -4.48 7.55
C ALA A 288 -4.68 -3.72 7.20
N PHE A 289 -3.51 -4.24 7.50
CA PHE A 289 -2.27 -3.72 6.95
C PHE A 289 -1.72 -4.64 5.85
N GLU A 290 -0.91 -4.09 4.97
CA GLU A 290 -0.25 -4.86 3.92
C GLU A 290 0.76 -5.84 4.51
N TYR A 291 0.60 -7.12 4.16
CA TYR A 291 1.59 -8.12 4.49
C TYR A 291 2.70 -8.05 3.44
N PRO A 292 3.97 -7.88 3.87
CA PRO A 292 5.09 -7.80 2.97
C PRO A 292 5.32 -9.14 2.27
N VAL A 293 6.42 -9.31 1.58
CA VAL A 293 6.77 -10.55 0.88
C VAL A 293 6.56 -11.80 1.75
N GLY A 294 6.25 -12.92 1.12
CA GLY A 294 6.11 -14.22 1.83
C GLY A 294 7.30 -14.48 2.74
N ASN A 295 7.08 -15.15 3.87
CA ASN A 295 8.01 -15.38 4.99
C ASN A 295 9.43 -15.79 4.55
N PRO A 296 10.38 -14.85 4.32
CA PRO A 296 11.73 -15.23 3.95
C PRO A 296 12.39 -15.97 5.11
N ALA A 297 13.04 -17.08 4.81
CA ALA A 297 13.69 -17.90 5.84
C ALA A 297 14.69 -17.10 6.71
N TRP A 298 15.39 -16.13 6.11
CA TRP A 298 16.34 -15.27 6.79
C TRP A 298 15.72 -14.37 7.89
N TRP A 299 14.41 -14.12 7.89
CA TRP A 299 13.74 -13.39 8.98
C TRP A 299 13.92 -14.09 10.32
N TYR A 300 13.85 -15.44 10.32
CA TYR A 300 14.05 -16.25 11.52
C TYR A 300 15.53 -16.36 11.97
N GLU A 301 16.43 -15.88 11.12
CA GLU A 301 17.87 -15.84 11.44
C GLU A 301 18.30 -14.53 12.11
N ILE A 302 17.57 -13.43 11.84
CA ILE A 302 17.93 -12.08 12.33
C ILE A 302 17.11 -11.61 13.52
N VAL A 303 15.96 -12.21 13.79
CA VAL A 303 15.13 -11.90 14.95
C VAL A 303 14.65 -13.17 15.64
N GLU A 304 14.48 -13.09 16.94
CA GLU A 304 13.96 -14.19 17.75
C GLU A 304 12.44 -13.99 18.03
N GLY A 305 11.72 -15.10 18.18
CA GLY A 305 10.34 -15.07 18.65
C GLY A 305 9.27 -14.86 17.59
N LEU A 306 9.64 -14.85 16.31
CA LEU A 306 8.65 -14.89 15.24
C LEU A 306 7.84 -16.19 15.30
N PRO A 307 6.48 -16.10 15.25
CA PRO A 307 5.67 -17.29 15.10
C PRO A 307 5.87 -17.96 13.74
N ASN A 308 5.66 -19.25 13.67
CA ASN A 308 5.69 -19.98 12.41
C ASN A 308 4.46 -20.89 12.30
N PRO A 309 3.52 -20.63 11.39
CA PRO A 309 3.48 -19.50 10.45
C PRO A 309 3.15 -18.18 11.17
N ILE A 310 3.55 -17.05 10.56
CA ILE A 310 3.24 -15.71 11.06
C ILE A 310 1.77 -15.39 10.85
N VAL A 311 1.25 -15.66 9.65
CA VAL A 311 -0.15 -15.39 9.27
C VAL A 311 -0.97 -16.68 9.29
N LYS A 312 -2.16 -16.60 9.87
CA LYS A 312 -3.19 -17.65 9.81
C LYS A 312 -4.53 -17.01 9.49
N GLU A 313 -5.18 -17.46 8.41
CA GLU A 313 -6.49 -16.94 8.02
C GLU A 313 -6.53 -15.40 7.99
N SER A 314 -5.56 -14.79 7.32
CA SER A 314 -5.45 -13.32 7.21
C SER A 314 -5.13 -12.59 8.53
N MET A 315 -4.86 -13.30 9.61
CA MET A 315 -4.67 -12.72 10.95
C MET A 315 -3.28 -13.02 11.50
N ILE A 316 -2.75 -12.09 12.30
CA ILE A 316 -1.53 -12.25 13.09
C ILE A 316 -1.87 -12.03 14.54
N ASP A 317 -1.49 -12.96 15.43
CA ASP A 317 -1.62 -12.77 16.87
C ASP A 317 -0.71 -11.62 17.33
N VAL A 318 -1.21 -10.74 18.19
CA VAL A 318 -0.41 -9.62 18.71
C VAL A 318 0.68 -10.14 19.64
N TRP A 319 1.91 -9.75 19.40
CA TRP A 319 3.07 -10.25 20.13
C TRP A 319 3.24 -9.54 21.48
N ASP A 320 3.25 -10.31 22.57
CA ASP A 320 3.25 -9.80 23.96
C ASP A 320 4.67 -9.68 24.58
N ARG A 321 5.73 -9.94 23.83
CA ARG A 321 7.11 -9.79 24.33
C ARG A 321 7.48 -8.31 24.48
N PRO A 322 8.41 -7.97 25.40
CA PRO A 322 8.88 -6.58 25.55
C PRO A 322 9.44 -6.00 24.25
N GLY A 323 9.27 -4.69 24.07
CA GLY A 323 9.64 -4.00 22.85
C GLY A 323 8.65 -4.30 21.72
N MET A 324 9.15 -4.46 20.51
CA MET A 324 8.35 -4.85 19.34
C MET A 324 7.95 -6.34 19.31
N GLY A 325 8.42 -7.12 20.29
CA GLY A 325 8.04 -8.53 20.44
C GLY A 325 8.91 -9.51 19.64
N VAL A 326 9.99 -9.01 19.05
CA VAL A 326 10.97 -9.78 18.28
C VAL A 326 12.38 -9.49 18.74
#